data_0cf8115afe22f3bfe2a9f107276ad52d
#
_entry.id   0cf8115afe22f3bfe2a9f107276ad52d
#
_cell.length_a   1.000
_cell.length_b   1.000
_cell.length_c   1.000
_cell.angle_alpha   90.00
_cell.angle_beta   90.00
_cell.angle_gamma   90.00
#
_symmetry.space_group_name_H-M   'P 1'
#
loop_
_entity.id
_entity.type
_entity.pdbx_description
1 polymer ?
#
loop_
_entity_poly.entity_id
_entity_poly.type
_entity_poly.pdbx_seq_one_letter_code
_entity_poly.pdbx_strand_id
1 'polypeptide(L)'
;MAGEAEDNRRPSPAIPERAMTFKPILLGVIALALVACNGVDPNSPLGKRQAIFKQMLKTSEDLGGMLRGRLSFDEQRFADGAARLDALSRQPWQHFPQIREEDSSARDEVWQRQERFRQLAEDLERSTAALVAATAARPLEPRALAPHVQRVEDACEACHREFRAY
;
A
#
# COMPACT_ATOMS: atom_id res chain seq x y z
N MET A 1 -88.17 -4.67 19.90
CA MET A 1 -88.27 -3.79 18.73
C MET A 1 -86.82 -3.61 18.22
N ALA A 2 -86.54 -4.28 17.16
CA ALA A 2 -85.24 -4.33 16.50
C ALA A 2 -85.01 -3.08 15.69
N GLY A 3 -83.86 -2.47 15.74
CA GLY A 3 -83.34 -1.43 14.86
C GLY A 3 -82.11 -1.93 14.13
N GLU A 4 -82.33 -2.30 12.87
CA GLU A 4 -81.25 -2.68 11.97
C GLU A 4 -80.43 -1.43 11.56
N ALA A 5 -79.11 -1.46 11.81
CA ALA A 5 -78.21 -0.45 11.31
C ALA A 5 -77.61 -0.95 10.02
N GLU A 6 -77.95 -0.28 8.89
CA GLU A 6 -77.37 -0.53 7.55
C GLU A 6 -75.88 -0.21 7.50
N ASP A 7 -75.09 -1.23 7.21
CA ASP A 7 -73.67 -1.14 6.91
C ASP A 7 -73.42 -0.59 5.50
N ASN A 8 -73.22 0.73 5.40
CA ASN A 8 -72.96 1.44 4.15
C ASN A 8 -71.44 1.39 3.83
N ARG A 9 -70.92 0.20 3.45
CA ARG A 9 -69.52 0.08 2.93
C ARG A 9 -69.50 0.44 1.46
N ARG A 10 -69.04 1.64 1.18
CA ARG A 10 -68.63 2.02 -0.19
C ARG A 10 -67.38 1.27 -0.59
N PRO A 11 -67.33 0.66 -1.79
CA PRO A 11 -66.09 0.06 -2.28
C PRO A 11 -65.05 1.14 -2.64
N SER A 12 -63.84 1.01 -2.09
CA SER A 12 -62.69 1.84 -2.46
C SER A 12 -62.28 1.58 -3.92
N PRO A 13 -61.90 2.63 -4.69
CA PRO A 13 -61.41 2.45 -6.04
C PRO A 13 -60.08 1.74 -6.05
N ALA A 14 -59.96 0.66 -6.81
CA ALA A 14 -58.75 -0.05 -7.08
C ALA A 14 -57.73 0.85 -7.80
N ILE A 15 -56.60 1.12 -7.17
CA ILE A 15 -55.45 1.79 -7.79
C ILE A 15 -54.81 0.79 -8.75
N PRO A 16 -54.63 1.08 -10.04
CA PRO A 16 -53.91 0.18 -10.94
C PRO A 16 -52.42 0.15 -10.54
N GLU A 17 -51.94 -1.00 -10.09
CA GLU A 17 -50.50 -1.27 -9.97
C GLU A 17 -49.87 -1.16 -11.35
N ARG A 18 -49.27 0.00 -11.64
CA ARG A 18 -48.33 0.12 -12.75
C ARG A 18 -47.06 -0.67 -12.35
N ALA A 19 -46.99 -1.91 -12.81
CA ALA A 19 -45.75 -2.68 -12.81
C ALA A 19 -44.68 -1.88 -13.57
N MET A 20 -43.80 -1.23 -12.81
CA MET A 20 -42.60 -0.61 -13.35
C MET A 20 -41.64 -1.72 -13.72
N THR A 21 -41.72 -2.21 -14.97
CA THR A 21 -40.72 -3.08 -15.56
C THR A 21 -39.44 -2.29 -15.76
N PHE A 22 -38.60 -2.20 -14.73
CA PHE A 22 -37.23 -1.74 -14.89
C PHE A 22 -36.50 -2.74 -15.80
N LYS A 23 -36.24 -2.31 -17.03
CA LYS A 23 -35.55 -3.13 -18.02
C LYS A 23 -34.17 -3.54 -17.45
N PRO A 24 -33.82 -4.83 -17.44
CA PRO A 24 -32.54 -5.31 -16.90
C PRO A 24 -31.30 -4.77 -17.63
N ILE A 25 -31.49 -4.09 -18.76
CA ILE A 25 -30.47 -3.45 -19.57
C ILE A 25 -29.73 -2.31 -18.81
N LEU A 26 -30.44 -1.57 -17.92
CA LEU A 26 -29.81 -0.45 -17.20
C LEU A 26 -28.84 -0.93 -16.10
N LEU A 27 -29.13 -2.09 -15.48
CA LEU A 27 -28.24 -2.68 -14.47
C LEU A 27 -26.94 -3.24 -15.08
N GLY A 28 -26.99 -3.75 -16.31
CA GLY A 28 -25.80 -4.27 -17.01
C GLY A 28 -24.80 -3.18 -17.39
N VAL A 29 -25.27 -1.97 -17.73
CA VAL A 29 -24.38 -0.85 -18.11
C VAL A 29 -23.68 -0.25 -16.87
N ILE A 30 -24.34 -0.22 -15.72
CA ILE A 30 -23.72 0.28 -14.46
C ILE A 30 -22.65 -0.68 -13.95
N ALA A 31 -22.84 -2.00 -14.12
CA ALA A 31 -21.84 -3.00 -13.70
C ALA A 31 -20.54 -2.95 -14.54
N LEU A 32 -20.60 -2.56 -15.84
CA LEU A 32 -19.41 -2.40 -16.67
C LEU A 32 -18.63 -1.10 -16.37
N ALA A 33 -19.27 -0.08 -15.84
CA ALA A 33 -18.63 1.21 -15.54
C ALA A 33 -17.72 1.16 -14.29
N LEU A 34 -17.80 0.13 -13.45
CA LEU A 34 -17.00 -0.02 -12.23
C LEU A 34 -15.65 -0.70 -12.45
N VAL A 35 -15.32 -1.14 -13.67
CA VAL A 35 -14.05 -1.82 -13.97
C VAL A 35 -12.94 -0.85 -14.42
N ALA A 36 -13.24 0.44 -14.57
CA ALA A 36 -12.25 1.46 -14.95
C ALA A 36 -11.56 2.10 -13.73
N CYS A 37 -11.15 1.33 -12.74
CA CYS A 37 -10.04 1.75 -11.89
C CYS A 37 -8.76 1.50 -12.69
N ASN A 38 -8.27 2.52 -13.38
CA ASN A 38 -6.94 2.54 -14.01
C ASN A 38 -5.87 2.46 -12.90
N GLY A 39 -5.77 1.30 -12.26
CA GLY A 39 -4.63 0.97 -11.41
C GLY A 39 -3.40 0.75 -12.29
N VAL A 40 -2.23 1.10 -11.78
CA VAL A 40 -0.96 0.78 -12.42
C VAL A 40 -0.90 -0.73 -12.68
N ASP A 41 -0.56 -1.14 -13.91
CA ASP A 41 -0.38 -2.56 -14.25
C ASP A 41 0.67 -3.18 -13.30
N PRO A 42 0.31 -4.20 -12.51
CA PRO A 42 1.23 -4.83 -11.56
C PRO A 42 2.45 -5.49 -12.24
N ASN A 43 2.36 -5.82 -13.54
CA ASN A 43 3.45 -6.42 -14.30
C ASN A 43 4.37 -5.36 -14.93
N SER A 44 3.95 -4.09 -14.98
CA SER A 44 4.80 -3.00 -15.47
C SER A 44 6.00 -2.76 -14.54
N PRO A 45 7.08 -2.14 -15.02
CA PRO A 45 8.20 -1.73 -14.16
C PRO A 45 7.74 -0.85 -13.00
N LEU A 46 6.82 0.09 -13.25
CA LEU A 46 6.23 0.95 -12.22
C LEU A 46 5.48 0.14 -11.17
N GLY A 47 4.60 -0.78 -11.57
CA GLY A 47 3.83 -1.63 -10.66
C GLY A 47 4.73 -2.51 -9.81
N LYS A 48 5.76 -3.12 -10.41
CA LYS A 48 6.74 -3.96 -9.69
C LYS A 48 7.49 -3.16 -8.61
N ARG A 49 8.08 -2.00 -8.97
CA ARG A 49 8.81 -1.20 -7.97
C ARG A 49 7.90 -0.64 -6.87
N GLN A 50 6.66 -0.23 -7.21
CA GLN A 50 5.68 0.19 -6.20
C GLN A 50 5.34 -0.93 -5.23
N ALA A 51 5.14 -2.16 -5.71
CA ALA A 51 4.88 -3.33 -4.86
C ALA A 51 6.07 -3.63 -3.93
N ILE A 52 7.30 -3.53 -4.44
CA ILE A 52 8.51 -3.72 -3.63
C ILE A 52 8.62 -2.63 -2.56
N PHE A 53 8.48 -1.36 -2.90
CA PHE A 53 8.54 -0.25 -1.93
C PHE A 53 7.43 -0.35 -0.87
N LYS A 54 6.22 -0.78 -1.25
CA LYS A 54 5.14 -1.04 -0.29
C LYS A 54 5.50 -2.15 0.71
N GLN A 55 6.15 -3.22 0.25
CA GLN A 55 6.62 -4.29 1.13
C GLN A 55 7.76 -3.81 2.05
N MET A 56 8.70 -3.02 1.52
CA MET A 56 9.78 -2.41 2.31
C MET A 56 9.22 -1.51 3.42
N LEU A 57 8.27 -0.62 3.07
CA LEU A 57 7.61 0.26 4.03
C LEU A 57 6.95 -0.55 5.15
N LYS A 58 6.12 -1.53 4.79
CA LYS A 58 5.44 -2.38 5.77
C LYS A 58 6.44 -3.10 6.70
N THR A 59 7.52 -3.64 6.15
CA THR A 59 8.53 -4.35 6.93
C THR A 59 9.26 -3.39 7.88
N SER A 60 9.63 -2.20 7.40
CA SER A 60 10.26 -1.16 8.23
C SER A 60 9.33 -0.67 9.35
N GLU A 61 8.03 -0.47 9.06
CA GLU A 61 7.02 -0.09 10.05
C GLU A 61 6.85 -1.17 11.14
N ASP A 62 6.87 -2.45 10.78
CA ASP A 62 6.81 -3.57 11.73
C ASP A 62 8.04 -3.59 12.64
N LEU A 63 9.25 -3.45 12.08
CA LEU A 63 10.50 -3.38 12.85
C LEU A 63 10.52 -2.18 13.81
N GLY A 64 10.24 -1.00 13.29
CA GLY A 64 10.14 0.22 14.10
C GLY A 64 8.99 0.15 15.12
N GLY A 65 7.90 -0.54 14.80
CA GLY A 65 6.77 -0.79 15.69
C GLY A 65 7.17 -1.63 16.91
N MET A 66 7.96 -2.68 16.70
CA MET A 66 8.50 -3.52 17.78
C MET A 66 9.45 -2.73 18.69
N LEU A 67 10.32 -1.90 18.13
CA LEU A 67 11.27 -1.10 18.93
C LEU A 67 10.60 0.03 19.70
N ARG A 68 9.53 0.62 19.16
CA ARG A 68 8.76 1.71 19.79
C ARG A 68 7.61 1.23 20.67
N GLY A 69 7.50 -0.09 20.91
CA GLY A 69 6.49 -0.70 21.78
C GLY A 69 5.06 -0.69 21.23
N ARG A 70 4.86 -0.39 19.94
CA ARG A 70 3.55 -0.50 19.29
C ARG A 70 3.18 -1.96 18.95
N LEU A 71 4.20 -2.79 18.76
CA LEU A 71 4.10 -4.23 18.61
C LEU A 71 4.95 -4.91 19.66
N SER A 72 4.54 -6.10 20.11
CA SER A 72 5.37 -6.91 20.99
C SER A 72 6.71 -7.25 20.32
N PHE A 73 7.81 -7.07 21.03
CA PHE A 73 9.12 -7.44 20.54
C PHE A 73 9.26 -8.96 20.51
N ASP A 74 9.63 -9.50 19.37
CA ASP A 74 9.96 -10.90 19.15
C ASP A 74 11.26 -10.97 18.38
N GLU A 75 12.27 -11.61 18.95
CA GLU A 75 13.63 -11.65 18.40
C GLU A 75 13.71 -12.34 17.03
N GLN A 76 12.98 -13.44 16.85
CA GLN A 76 12.99 -14.18 15.59
C GLN A 76 12.29 -13.38 14.50
N ARG A 77 11.11 -12.88 14.78
CA ARG A 77 10.34 -12.03 13.86
C ARG A 77 11.11 -10.78 13.47
N PHE A 78 11.85 -10.18 14.42
CA PHE A 78 12.68 -9.00 14.14
C PHE A 78 13.82 -9.35 13.20
N ALA A 79 14.57 -10.44 13.45
CA ALA A 79 15.66 -10.87 12.59
C ALA A 79 15.19 -11.26 11.18
N ASP A 80 14.06 -11.98 11.07
CA ASP A 80 13.47 -12.34 9.79
C ASP A 80 13.00 -11.09 9.02
N GLY A 81 12.44 -10.11 9.73
CA GLY A 81 12.07 -8.81 9.15
C GLY A 81 13.28 -8.03 8.64
N ALA A 82 14.39 -8.00 9.39
CA ALA A 82 15.64 -7.35 8.97
C ALA A 82 16.20 -8.02 7.70
N ALA A 83 16.28 -9.34 7.66
CA ALA A 83 16.73 -10.10 6.48
C ALA A 83 15.80 -9.86 5.27
N ARG A 84 14.47 -9.83 5.48
CA ARG A 84 13.52 -9.52 4.43
C ARG A 84 13.69 -8.10 3.88
N LEU A 85 13.90 -7.12 4.76
CA LEU A 85 14.10 -5.73 4.35
C LEU A 85 15.37 -5.57 3.52
N ASP A 86 16.47 -6.24 3.90
CA ASP A 86 17.71 -6.27 3.14
C ASP A 86 17.54 -6.91 1.75
N ALA A 87 16.85 -8.03 1.67
CA ALA A 87 16.55 -8.67 0.39
C ALA A 87 15.68 -7.79 -0.53
N LEU A 88 14.72 -7.08 0.03
CA LEU A 88 13.85 -6.18 -0.72
C LEU A 88 14.58 -4.90 -1.17
N SER A 89 15.52 -4.36 -0.37
CA SER A 89 16.21 -3.10 -0.67
C SER A 89 17.02 -3.14 -1.97
N ARG A 90 17.37 -4.32 -2.45
CA ARG A 90 18.15 -4.53 -3.68
C ARG A 90 17.31 -4.64 -4.95
N GLN A 91 15.99 -4.76 -4.82
CA GLN A 91 15.12 -5.14 -5.93
C GLN A 91 14.55 -3.98 -6.76
N PRO A 92 14.27 -2.77 -6.21
CA PRO A 92 13.53 -1.76 -6.97
C PRO A 92 14.31 -1.15 -8.13
N TRP A 93 15.62 -1.08 -8.04
CA TRP A 93 16.48 -0.28 -8.90
C TRP A 93 16.45 -0.70 -10.37
N GLN A 94 16.33 -2.00 -10.64
CA GLN A 94 16.20 -2.56 -11.99
C GLN A 94 14.85 -2.24 -12.66
N HIS A 95 13.89 -1.69 -11.93
CA HIS A 95 12.55 -1.35 -12.41
C HIS A 95 12.39 0.16 -12.68
N PHE A 96 13.48 0.90 -12.84
CA PHE A 96 13.48 2.26 -13.35
C PHE A 96 13.88 2.21 -14.82
N PRO A 97 12.91 2.33 -15.77
CA PRO A 97 13.21 2.33 -17.21
C PRO A 97 13.95 3.60 -17.61
N GLN A 98 14.46 3.64 -18.84
CA GLN A 98 15.21 4.79 -19.39
C GLN A 98 14.34 6.05 -19.51
N ILE A 99 13.03 5.89 -19.59
CA ILE A 99 12.05 6.98 -19.76
C ILE A 99 11.08 6.94 -18.57
N ARG A 100 10.79 8.11 -18.00
CA ARG A 100 9.83 8.25 -16.92
C ARG A 100 8.43 7.85 -17.38
N GLU A 101 7.74 7.06 -16.58
CA GLU A 101 6.32 6.74 -16.78
C GLU A 101 5.44 7.88 -16.24
N GLU A 102 4.32 8.19 -16.93
CA GLU A 102 3.41 9.31 -16.60
C GLU A 102 2.87 9.22 -15.15
N ASP A 103 2.47 8.03 -14.71
CA ASP A 103 1.90 7.80 -13.37
C ASP A 103 2.96 7.65 -12.27
N SER A 104 4.22 7.89 -12.61
CA SER A 104 5.33 7.74 -11.66
C SER A 104 5.43 8.94 -10.72
N SER A 105 5.49 8.68 -9.41
CA SER A 105 5.89 9.68 -8.42
C SER A 105 7.41 9.93 -8.36
N ALA A 106 8.21 9.28 -9.22
CA ALA A 106 9.63 9.59 -9.35
C ALA A 106 9.79 10.95 -10.04
N ARG A 107 10.68 11.79 -9.51
CA ARG A 107 11.05 13.07 -10.14
C ARG A 107 11.99 12.84 -11.32
N ASP A 108 12.08 13.78 -12.23
CA ASP A 108 12.97 13.73 -13.40
C ASP A 108 14.45 13.64 -13.02
N GLU A 109 14.79 14.11 -11.82
CA GLU A 109 16.14 14.04 -11.25
C GLU A 109 16.65 12.59 -11.10
N VAL A 110 15.79 11.57 -11.04
CA VAL A 110 16.19 10.16 -11.08
C VAL A 110 17.01 9.87 -12.35
N TRP A 111 16.61 10.44 -13.49
CA TRP A 111 17.26 10.24 -14.79
C TRP A 111 18.38 11.25 -15.06
N GLN A 112 18.26 12.44 -14.50
CA GLN A 112 19.26 13.51 -14.67
C GLN A 112 20.45 13.36 -13.74
N ARG A 113 20.26 12.78 -12.55
CA ARG A 113 21.27 12.68 -11.50
C ARG A 113 21.48 11.21 -11.08
N GLN A 114 21.67 10.33 -12.06
CA GLN A 114 21.74 8.88 -11.87
C GLN A 114 22.83 8.45 -10.88
N GLU A 115 23.98 9.11 -10.87
CA GLU A 115 25.05 8.81 -9.91
C GLU A 115 24.59 9.04 -8.46
N ARG A 116 23.93 10.18 -8.23
CA ARG A 116 23.37 10.50 -6.90
C ARG A 116 22.25 9.53 -6.50
N PHE A 117 21.42 9.14 -7.44
CA PHE A 117 20.36 8.16 -7.22
C PHE A 117 20.94 6.80 -6.82
N ARG A 118 22.00 6.32 -7.51
CA ARG A 118 22.70 5.08 -7.15
C ARG A 118 23.37 5.17 -5.78
N GLN A 119 24.03 6.26 -5.45
CA GLN A 119 24.63 6.46 -4.13
C GLN A 119 23.63 6.28 -3.00
N LEU A 120 22.43 6.89 -3.13
CA LEU A 120 21.39 6.75 -2.11
C LEU A 120 20.75 5.36 -2.07
N ALA A 121 20.66 4.67 -3.20
CA ALA A 121 20.27 3.27 -3.23
C ALA A 121 21.27 2.38 -2.47
N GLU A 122 22.57 2.56 -2.73
CA GLU A 122 23.65 1.86 -2.04
C GLU A 122 23.73 2.19 -0.54
N ASP A 123 23.42 3.45 -0.15
CA ASP A 123 23.33 3.86 1.25
C ASP A 123 22.24 3.09 1.98
N LEU A 124 21.07 2.92 1.34
CA LEU A 124 19.98 2.10 1.87
C LEU A 124 20.40 0.63 2.00
N GLU A 125 21.00 0.04 0.95
CA GLU A 125 21.47 -1.36 0.98
C GLU A 125 22.53 -1.60 2.05
N ARG A 126 23.46 -0.65 2.27
CA ARG A 126 24.43 -0.72 3.37
C ARG A 126 23.75 -0.64 4.74
N SER A 127 22.74 0.20 4.88
CA SER A 127 22.00 0.36 6.13
C SER A 127 21.21 -0.89 6.49
N THR A 128 20.57 -1.54 5.51
CA THR A 128 19.83 -2.78 5.72
C THR A 128 20.76 -3.95 6.00
N ALA A 129 21.90 -4.06 5.32
CA ALA A 129 22.93 -5.07 5.61
C ALA A 129 23.49 -4.91 7.03
N ALA A 130 23.75 -3.67 7.49
CA ALA A 130 24.19 -3.39 8.85
C ALA A 130 23.13 -3.76 9.89
N LEU A 131 21.83 -3.57 9.58
CA LEU A 131 20.73 -4.02 10.44
C LEU A 131 20.72 -5.55 10.56
N VAL A 132 20.87 -6.29 9.44
CA VAL A 132 20.98 -7.76 9.47
C VAL A 132 22.17 -8.19 10.32
N ALA A 133 23.35 -7.58 10.14
CA ALA A 133 24.52 -7.89 10.94
C ALA A 133 24.29 -7.67 12.44
N ALA A 134 23.55 -6.64 12.82
CA ALA A 134 23.19 -6.36 14.20
C ALA A 134 22.24 -7.41 14.82
N THR A 135 21.58 -8.24 14.00
CA THR A 135 20.72 -9.33 14.47
C THR A 135 21.43 -10.68 14.58
N ALA A 136 22.74 -10.74 14.34
CA ALA A 136 23.50 -12.01 14.35
C ALA A 136 23.76 -12.56 15.77
N ALA A 137 23.94 -11.67 16.75
CA ALA A 137 24.16 -12.05 18.15
C ALA A 137 22.86 -12.13 18.95
N ARG A 138 22.77 -13.07 19.89
CA ARG A 138 21.63 -13.26 20.78
C ARG A 138 22.04 -13.07 22.26
N PRO A 139 21.18 -12.61 23.14
CA PRO A 139 19.80 -12.11 22.87
C PRO A 139 19.80 -10.79 22.11
N LEU A 140 18.69 -10.49 21.40
CA LEU A 140 18.51 -9.21 20.73
C LEU A 140 18.04 -8.14 21.70
N GLU A 141 18.84 -7.09 21.86
CA GLU A 141 18.50 -5.96 22.71
C GLU A 141 17.85 -4.81 21.90
N PRO A 142 16.55 -4.49 22.12
CA PRO A 142 15.84 -3.47 21.34
C PRO A 142 16.57 -2.12 21.29
N ARG A 143 17.19 -1.70 22.41
CA ARG A 143 17.94 -0.43 22.49
C ARG A 143 19.20 -0.43 21.61
N ALA A 144 19.86 -1.58 21.44
CA ALA A 144 21.02 -1.70 20.57
C ALA A 144 20.62 -1.71 19.08
N LEU A 145 19.42 -2.22 18.76
CA LEU A 145 18.89 -2.28 17.40
C LEU A 145 18.31 -0.95 16.90
N ALA A 146 17.82 -0.10 17.79
CA ALA A 146 17.16 1.18 17.43
C ALA A 146 18.01 2.08 16.52
N PRO A 147 19.32 2.29 16.75
CA PRO A 147 20.14 3.10 15.85
C PRO A 147 20.29 2.51 14.43
N HIS A 148 20.19 1.19 14.29
CA HIS A 148 20.27 0.54 12.99
C HIS A 148 18.96 0.73 12.19
N VAL A 149 17.81 0.58 12.84
CA VAL A 149 16.52 0.88 12.21
C VAL A 149 16.43 2.37 11.83
N GLN A 150 16.87 3.28 12.71
CA GLN A 150 16.89 4.71 12.42
C GLN A 150 17.73 5.02 11.17
N ARG A 151 18.92 4.42 11.00
CA ARG A 151 19.73 4.61 9.79
C ARG A 151 19.04 4.14 8.51
N VAL A 152 18.24 3.07 8.57
CA VAL A 152 17.43 2.64 7.43
C VAL A 152 16.34 3.66 7.13
N GLU A 153 15.62 4.14 8.16
CA GLU A 153 14.58 5.17 8.01
C GLU A 153 15.17 6.47 7.42
N ASP A 154 16.33 6.92 7.91
CA ASP A 154 17.05 8.10 7.42
C ASP A 154 17.48 7.95 5.94
N ALA A 155 17.95 6.76 5.54
CA ALA A 155 18.32 6.48 4.15
C ALA A 155 17.09 6.52 3.21
N CYS A 156 15.94 5.98 3.65
CA CYS A 156 14.68 6.09 2.92
C CYS A 156 14.25 7.55 2.75
N GLU A 157 14.31 8.34 3.82
CA GLU A 157 13.94 9.75 3.80
C GLU A 157 14.87 10.57 2.89
N ALA A 158 16.18 10.34 2.96
CA ALA A 158 17.17 11.05 2.14
C ALA A 158 16.89 10.86 0.64
N CYS A 159 16.59 9.62 0.22
CA CYS A 159 16.24 9.32 -1.16
C CYS A 159 14.91 9.98 -1.57
N HIS A 160 13.87 9.86 -0.74
CA HIS A 160 12.55 10.41 -1.02
C HIS A 160 12.58 11.93 -1.12
N ARG A 161 13.34 12.63 -0.30
CA ARG A 161 13.47 14.08 -0.33
C ARG A 161 14.01 14.60 -1.66
N GLU A 162 14.95 13.86 -2.28
CA GLU A 162 15.57 14.26 -3.55
C GLU A 162 14.78 13.78 -4.78
N PHE A 163 14.21 12.57 -4.73
CA PHE A 163 13.76 11.85 -5.92
C PHE A 163 12.28 11.49 -5.98
N ARG A 164 11.49 11.82 -4.94
CA ARG A 164 10.05 11.54 -4.91
C ARG A 164 9.23 12.82 -4.95
N ALA A 165 8.22 12.87 -5.84
CA ALA A 165 7.15 13.87 -5.82
C ALA A 165 6.07 13.44 -4.81
N TYR A 166 5.47 14.41 -4.10
CA TYR A 166 4.37 14.23 -3.13
C TYR A 166 3.08 14.79 -3.70
#